data_46ba5276f73da8d71d456458a475e1cb
#
_entry.id   46ba5276f73da8d71d456458a475e1cb
#
_cell.length_a   1.000
_cell.length_b   1.000
_cell.length_c   1.000
_cell.angle_alpha   90.00
_cell.angle_beta   90.00
_cell.angle_gamma   90.00
#
_symmetry.space_group_name_H-M   'P 1'
#
loop_
_entity.id
_entity.type
_entity.pdbx_description
1 polymer ?
#
loop_
_entity_poly.entity_id
_entity_poly.type
_entity_poly.pdbx_seq_one_letter_code
_entity_poly.pdbx_strand_id
1 'polypeptide(L)'
;MAAVKSDLIKELTKNYPNFLKKDLIKLFDICVYEIQESLRRGERVELRELFSFEPRLQKARISRNPKTNQKVNTPEKKSILFKISKEWAKKINEKN
;
A
#
# COMPACT_ATOMS: atom_id res chain seq x y z
N MET A 1 4.24 14.65 11.35
CA MET A 1 4.04 13.32 11.98
C MET A 1 3.38 12.36 10.99
N ALA A 2 3.79 11.11 11.03
CA ALA A 2 3.17 10.10 10.19
C ALA A 2 1.87 9.61 10.84
N ALA A 3 0.85 9.41 10.01
CA ALA A 3 -0.38 8.78 10.48
C ALA A 3 -0.14 7.28 10.60
N VAL A 4 -0.53 6.69 11.73
CA VAL A 4 -0.42 5.26 11.96
C VAL A 4 -1.81 4.64 12.04
N LYS A 5 -1.87 3.31 12.01
CA LYS A 5 -3.14 2.57 12.02
C LYS A 5 -4.07 3.02 13.15
N SER A 6 -3.53 3.22 14.36
CA SER A 6 -4.32 3.64 15.50
C SER A 6 -4.98 5.01 15.29
N ASP A 7 -4.29 5.92 14.60
CA ASP A 7 -4.86 7.24 14.28
C ASP A 7 -6.03 7.11 13.31
N LEU A 8 -5.91 6.25 12.30
CA LEU A 8 -6.97 6.00 11.33
C LEU A 8 -8.19 5.39 12.00
N ILE A 9 -7.99 4.42 12.88
CA ILE A 9 -9.08 3.80 13.63
C ILE A 9 -9.77 4.81 14.54
N LYS A 10 -8.99 5.70 15.16
CA LYS A 10 -9.51 6.76 16.01
C LYS A 10 -10.45 7.69 15.25
N GLU A 11 -10.05 8.09 14.03
CA GLU A 11 -10.89 8.92 13.16
C GLU A 11 -12.14 8.19 12.71
N LEU A 12 -12.05 6.89 12.41
CA LEU A 12 -13.22 6.08 12.07
C LEU A 12 -14.21 6.04 13.24
N THR A 13 -13.71 5.82 14.44
CA THR A 13 -14.54 5.79 15.64
C THR A 13 -15.24 7.12 15.87
N LYS A 14 -14.55 8.20 15.64
CA LYS A 14 -15.07 9.55 15.76
C LYS A 14 -16.21 9.84 14.78
N ASN A 15 -16.05 9.40 13.54
CA ASN A 15 -17.03 9.62 12.48
C ASN A 15 -18.21 8.64 12.53
N TYR A 16 -18.04 7.50 13.16
CA TYR A 16 -19.06 6.46 13.28
C TYR A 16 -19.25 6.06 14.74
N PRO A 17 -19.75 6.98 15.57
CA PRO A 17 -19.85 6.73 17.01
C PRO A 17 -20.83 5.63 17.40
N ASN A 18 -21.74 5.26 16.50
CA ASN A 18 -22.72 4.19 16.75
C ASN A 18 -22.12 2.79 16.58
N PHE A 19 -20.90 2.68 16.06
CA PHE A 19 -20.24 1.40 15.90
C PHE A 19 -19.22 1.17 17.01
N LEU A 20 -19.12 -0.07 17.45
CA LEU A 20 -18.09 -0.43 18.42
C LEU A 20 -16.70 -0.32 17.80
N LYS A 21 -15.76 0.20 18.55
CA LYS A 21 -14.38 0.35 18.10
C LYS A 21 -13.79 -0.98 17.63
N LYS A 22 -14.06 -2.07 18.36
CA LYS A 22 -13.57 -3.41 17.99
C LYS A 22 -14.09 -3.87 16.64
N ASP A 23 -15.33 -3.48 16.27
CA ASP A 23 -15.90 -3.83 14.99
C ASP A 23 -15.27 -3.04 13.86
N LEU A 24 -14.97 -1.76 14.09
CA LEU A 24 -14.29 -0.92 13.11
C LEU A 24 -12.87 -1.41 12.85
N ILE A 25 -12.16 -1.84 13.88
CA ILE A 25 -10.83 -2.43 13.74
C ILE A 25 -10.90 -3.71 12.91
N LYS A 26 -11.90 -4.54 13.17
CA LYS A 26 -12.11 -5.79 12.44
C LYS A 26 -12.37 -5.55 10.97
N LEU A 27 -13.25 -4.59 10.65
CA LEU A 27 -13.54 -4.21 9.27
C LEU A 27 -12.30 -3.71 8.54
N PHE A 28 -11.54 -2.85 9.21
CA PHE A 28 -10.29 -2.33 8.66
C PHE A 28 -9.31 -3.47 8.34
N ASP A 29 -9.14 -4.38 9.29
CA ASP A 29 -8.22 -5.50 9.13
C ASP A 29 -8.65 -6.45 8.00
N ILE A 30 -9.96 -6.66 7.82
CA ILE A 30 -10.50 -7.47 6.72
C ILE A 30 -10.16 -6.82 5.38
N CYS A 31 -10.35 -5.50 5.26
CA CYS A 31 -10.04 -4.80 4.02
C CYS A 31 -8.56 -4.90 3.66
N VAL A 32 -7.69 -4.69 4.63
CA VAL A 32 -6.24 -4.78 4.43
C VAL A 32 -5.83 -6.20 4.05
N TYR A 33 -6.41 -7.18 4.72
CA TYR A 33 -6.15 -8.60 4.43
C TYR A 33 -6.55 -8.96 3.00
N GLU A 34 -7.72 -8.52 2.54
CA GLU A 34 -8.18 -8.80 1.18
C GLU A 34 -7.27 -8.18 0.13
N ILE A 35 -6.79 -6.96 0.38
CA ILE A 35 -5.83 -6.31 -0.51
C ILE A 35 -4.54 -7.14 -0.57
N GLN A 36 -4.04 -7.55 0.58
CA GLN A 36 -2.82 -8.35 0.67
C GLN A 36 -2.95 -9.67 -0.10
N GLU A 37 -4.05 -10.38 0.09
CA GLU A 37 -4.27 -11.67 -0.58
C GLU A 37 -4.43 -11.52 -2.09
N SER A 38 -5.10 -10.46 -2.54
CA SER A 38 -5.22 -10.18 -3.98
C SER A 38 -3.85 -9.96 -4.60
N LEU A 39 -3.00 -9.17 -3.97
CA LEU A 39 -1.65 -8.91 -4.44
C LEU A 39 -0.78 -10.16 -4.41
N ARG A 40 -0.97 -11.01 -3.40
CA ARG A 40 -0.25 -12.27 -3.27
C ARG A 40 -0.57 -13.20 -4.44
N ARG A 41 -1.82 -13.19 -4.92
CA ARG A 41 -2.24 -13.96 -6.09
C ARG A 41 -1.78 -13.36 -7.42
N GLY A 42 -1.13 -12.21 -7.39
CA GLY A 42 -0.68 -11.52 -8.60
C GLY A 42 -1.75 -10.65 -9.23
N GLU A 43 -2.85 -10.40 -8.54
CA GLU A 43 -3.93 -9.57 -9.04
C GLU A 43 -3.67 -8.10 -8.76
N ARG A 44 -4.07 -7.24 -9.69
CA ARG A 44 -4.04 -5.80 -9.49
C ARG A 44 -5.22 -5.39 -8.61
N VAL A 45 -4.95 -4.52 -7.64
CA VAL A 45 -5.99 -3.95 -6.80
C VAL A 45 -6.19 -2.49 -7.20
N GLU A 46 -7.38 -2.15 -7.66
CA GLU A 46 -7.70 -0.80 -8.09
C GLU A 46 -8.93 -0.29 -7.34
N LEU A 47 -8.75 0.80 -6.61
CA LEU A 47 -9.84 1.53 -6.00
C LEU A 47 -10.06 2.80 -6.83
N ARG A 48 -11.11 2.79 -7.64
CA ARG A 48 -11.42 3.89 -8.55
C ARG A 48 -11.39 5.23 -7.82
N GLU A 49 -10.79 6.21 -8.49
CA GLU A 49 -10.71 7.59 -8.00
C GLU A 49 -9.81 7.77 -6.78
N LEU A 50 -9.20 6.70 -6.28
CA LEU A 50 -8.31 6.76 -5.13
C LEU A 50 -6.89 6.35 -5.52
N PHE A 51 -6.65 5.04 -5.58
CA PHE A 51 -5.31 4.52 -5.85
C PHE A 51 -5.38 3.11 -6.39
N SER A 52 -4.23 2.63 -6.87
CA SER A 52 -4.09 1.24 -7.29
C SER A 52 -2.77 0.67 -6.84
N PHE A 53 -2.77 -0.64 -6.62
CA PHE A 53 -1.58 -1.44 -6.35
C PHE A 53 -1.42 -2.44 -7.49
N GLU A 54 -0.24 -2.50 -8.06
CA GLU A 54 0.06 -3.42 -9.15
C GLU A 54 1.27 -4.26 -8.80
N PRO A 55 1.12 -5.60 -8.73
CA PRO A 55 2.27 -6.45 -8.46
C PRO A 55 3.20 -6.49 -9.67
N ARG A 56 4.49 -6.41 -9.41
CA ARG A 56 5.52 -6.49 -10.43
C ARG A 56 6.58 -7.50 -10.03
N LEU A 57 7.05 -8.24 -11.01
CA LEU A 57 8.10 -9.20 -10.83
C LEU A 57 9.43 -8.57 -11.27
N GLN A 58 10.36 -8.42 -10.35
CA GLN A 58 11.71 -7.97 -10.67
C GLN A 58 12.55 -9.20 -10.97
N LYS A 59 13.04 -9.27 -12.21
CA LYS A 59 13.87 -10.40 -12.64
C LYS A 59 15.20 -10.41 -11.91
N ALA A 60 15.72 -11.60 -11.67
CA ALA A 60 17.05 -11.76 -11.13
C ALA A 60 18.07 -11.07 -12.05
N ARG A 61 19.04 -10.40 -11.46
CA ARG A 61 20.07 -9.70 -12.22
C ARG A 61 21.40 -9.78 -11.50
N ILE A 62 22.47 -9.62 -12.28
CA ILE A 62 23.82 -9.53 -11.75
C ILE A 62 24.23 -8.07 -11.83
N SER A 63 24.62 -7.50 -10.71
CA SER A 63 25.13 -6.14 -10.65
C SER A 63 26.51 -6.12 -10.01
N ARG A 64 27.24 -5.02 -10.15
CA ARG A 64 28.55 -4.88 -9.53
C ARG A 64 28.50 -3.89 -8.39
N ASN A 65 29.17 -4.25 -7.30
CA ASN A 65 29.35 -3.35 -6.18
C ASN A 65 30.40 -2.30 -6.59
N PRO A 66 30.05 -1.01 -6.64
CA PRO A 66 30.98 0.03 -7.08
C PRO A 66 32.21 0.20 -6.19
N LYS A 67 32.14 -0.21 -4.93
CA LYS A 67 33.27 -0.10 -4.01
C LYS A 67 34.27 -1.24 -4.15
N THR A 68 33.79 -2.46 -4.37
CA THR A 68 34.65 -3.65 -4.42
C THR A 68 34.77 -4.23 -5.80
N ASN A 69 33.96 -3.76 -6.75
CA ASN A 69 33.89 -4.28 -8.12
C ASN A 69 33.53 -5.76 -8.18
N GLN A 70 32.95 -6.30 -7.12
CA GLN A 70 32.47 -7.67 -7.06
C GLN A 70 31.09 -7.80 -7.67
N LYS A 71 30.84 -8.93 -8.32
CA LYS A 71 29.50 -9.22 -8.85
C LYS A 71 28.56 -9.57 -7.72
N VAL A 72 27.39 -8.94 -7.71
CA VAL A 72 26.34 -9.21 -6.74
C VAL A 72 25.14 -9.78 -7.47
N ASN A 73 24.70 -10.95 -7.05
CA ASN A 73 23.50 -11.57 -7.59
C ASN A 73 22.27 -11.03 -6.86
N THR A 74 21.38 -10.40 -7.62
CA THR A 74 20.11 -9.95 -7.07
C THR A 74 19.06 -10.97 -7.46
N PRO A 75 18.46 -11.71 -6.51
CA PRO A 75 17.46 -12.72 -6.84
C PRO A 75 16.16 -12.08 -7.34
N GLU A 76 15.39 -12.89 -8.04
CA GLU A 76 14.05 -12.49 -8.47
C GLU A 76 13.17 -12.23 -7.25
N LYS A 77 12.41 -11.14 -7.27
CA LYS A 77 11.50 -10.81 -6.18
C LYS A 77 10.26 -10.09 -6.69
N LYS A 78 9.19 -10.19 -5.93
CA LYS A 78 7.97 -9.46 -6.19
C LYS A 78 8.04 -8.08 -5.54
N SER A 79 7.57 -7.07 -6.27
CA SER A 79 7.43 -5.73 -5.73
C SER A 79 6.05 -5.20 -6.07
N ILE A 80 5.65 -4.13 -5.40
CA ILE A 80 4.34 -3.52 -5.59
C ILE A 80 4.53 -2.10 -6.09
N LEU A 81 3.90 -1.79 -7.21
CA LEU A 81 3.86 -0.42 -7.71
C LEU A 81 2.58 0.23 -7.20
N PHE A 82 2.73 1.35 -6.51
CA PHE A 82 1.61 2.13 -5.99
C PHE A 82 1.40 3.36 -6.86
N LYS A 83 0.16 3.57 -7.30
CA LYS A 83 -0.21 4.74 -8.09
C LYS A 83 -1.44 5.39 -7.48
N ILE A 84 -1.46 6.72 -7.44
CA ILE A 84 -2.65 7.45 -6.99
C ILE A 84 -3.39 8.01 -8.20
N SER A 85 -4.69 8.22 -8.04
CA SER A 85 -5.52 8.82 -9.09
C SER A 85 -5.21 10.30 -9.25
N LYS A 86 -5.56 10.85 -10.40
CA LYS A 86 -5.40 12.28 -10.66
C LYS A 86 -6.23 13.12 -9.70
N GLU A 87 -7.43 12.65 -9.40
CA GLU A 87 -8.34 13.34 -8.47
C GLU A 87 -7.76 13.37 -7.06
N TRP A 88 -7.21 12.26 -6.61
CA TRP A 88 -6.62 12.17 -5.28
C TRP A 88 -5.36 13.04 -5.18
N ALA A 89 -4.52 13.00 -6.22
CA ALA A 89 -3.34 13.86 -6.28
C ALA A 89 -3.72 15.33 -6.22
N LYS A 90 -4.80 15.71 -6.91
CA LYS A 90 -5.32 17.08 -6.89
C LYS A 90 -5.75 17.49 -5.49
N LYS A 91 -6.50 16.64 -4.81
CA LYS A 91 -6.98 16.90 -3.45
C LYS A 91 -5.82 17.04 -2.46
N ILE A 92 -4.80 16.22 -2.59
CA ILE A 92 -3.63 16.26 -1.72
C ILE A 92 -2.86 17.58 -1.89
N ASN A 93 -2.84 18.10 -3.12
CA ASN A 93 -2.10 19.33 -3.45
C ASN A 93 -2.93 20.61 -3.31
N GLU A 94 -4.23 20.50 -2.99
CA GLU A 94 -5.05 21.67 -2.73
C GLU A 94 -4.57 22.40 -1.49
N LYS A 95 -4.53 23.73 -1.60
CA LYS A 95 -4.25 24.60 -0.46
C LYS A 95 -5.56 25.04 0.17
N ASN A 96 -5.68 24.84 1.44
CA ASN A 96 -6.82 25.32 2.19
C ASN A 96 -6.64 26.78 2.61
#